data_bd01a1a19abd19e67cf15474d045e3fd
#
_entry.id   bd01a1a19abd19e67cf15474d045e3fd
#
_cell.length_a   1.000
_cell.length_b   1.000
_cell.length_c   1.000
_cell.angle_alpha   90.00
_cell.angle_beta   90.00
_cell.angle_gamma   90.00
#
_symmetry.space_group_name_H-M   'P 1'
#
loop_
_entity.id
_entity.type
_entity.pdbx_description
1 polymer ?
#
loop_
_entity_poly.entity_id
_entity_poly.type
_entity_poly.pdbx_seq_one_letter_code
_entity_poly.pdbx_strand_id
1 'polypeptide(L)'
;SAAAQSKSSVYKPWSHGQLKVSKENRYLMNADGTPFFWLGDTGWLLPEKLNRDEAAYYLEHCRQAGFNVVQVQTINGVPAMNFYGQYSMIDGFNFKNIDRKGVYGYWDHMDYIIQKAEQNGIYIAMVCIWGGLVRSGKMNVEEAKAYGRFLGERYKDAPNIIWVIGGDTYADRNTEIWEALANSILAVDENHIMTFHPFGRTSSATHLNNKEWMDMNMFQSGHRRYGQKKGDGDTSVTGLEEDNWRYVEEALSMTPLKPVLDAEPSYEGIPQGLHDPAQPRWRDCDVRRYGYWSVFAGSCGHTYGHNNIMQFLKPGTPGGYGADGIEKPWYKAMQDPGFNQMKYLKNLMLTFPYFERVPDQSVIAGTNGNRYDRAIATRGKDYLLVYNYSGNPMSVDLTKISGAKKKVWWYSPKDGKLSFIGEFDSKITPFTYDG
;
A
#
# COMPACT_ATOMS: atom_id res chain seq x y z
N SER A 1 -23.57 6.42 39.62
CA SER A 1 -23.91 5.81 38.35
C SER A 1 -22.79 6.15 37.35
N ALA A 2 -21.92 5.18 37.08
CA ALA A 2 -20.93 5.28 36.02
C ALA A 2 -21.66 5.25 34.68
N ALA A 3 -21.68 6.37 33.98
CA ALA A 3 -22.14 6.40 32.61
C ALA A 3 -21.21 5.50 31.79
N ALA A 4 -21.76 4.42 31.25
CA ALA A 4 -21.06 3.60 30.28
C ALA A 4 -20.72 4.50 29.10
N GLN A 5 -19.41 4.80 28.91
CA GLN A 5 -18.93 5.40 27.67
C GLN A 5 -19.31 4.44 26.54
N SER A 6 -20.24 4.85 25.68
CA SER A 6 -20.56 4.11 24.47
C SER A 6 -19.27 4.00 23.67
N LYS A 7 -18.73 2.76 23.50
CA LYS A 7 -17.65 2.52 22.55
C LYS A 7 -18.17 2.97 21.20
N SER A 8 -17.53 4.00 20.58
CA SER A 8 -17.83 4.40 19.23
C SER A 8 -17.68 3.15 18.34
N SER A 9 -18.69 2.86 17.50
CA SER A 9 -18.61 1.75 16.58
C SER A 9 -17.44 1.93 15.61
N VAL A 10 -16.72 0.86 15.32
CA VAL A 10 -15.64 0.86 14.34
C VAL A 10 -16.21 1.15 12.94
N TYR A 11 -15.62 2.13 12.25
CA TYR A 11 -15.97 2.41 10.87
C TYR A 11 -15.58 1.25 9.95
N LYS A 12 -16.53 0.79 9.15
CA LYS A 12 -16.32 -0.31 8.18
C LYS A 12 -16.63 0.20 6.78
N PRO A 13 -15.63 0.33 5.89
CA PRO A 13 -15.86 0.85 4.53
C PRO A 13 -16.93 0.10 3.75
N TRP A 14 -17.03 -1.22 3.90
CA TRP A 14 -18.02 -2.06 3.22
C TRP A 14 -19.46 -1.86 3.68
N SER A 15 -19.69 -1.10 4.76
CA SER A 15 -21.06 -0.63 5.10
C SER A 15 -21.59 0.33 4.03
N HIS A 16 -20.72 0.90 3.21
CA HIS A 16 -20.99 1.73 2.03
C HIS A 16 -21.00 0.93 0.72
N GLY A 17 -20.99 -0.38 0.80
CA GLY A 17 -20.98 -1.29 -0.33
C GLY A 17 -19.58 -1.77 -0.74
N GLN A 18 -19.54 -2.51 -1.83
CA GLN A 18 -18.28 -3.05 -2.35
C GLN A 18 -17.32 -1.97 -2.78
N LEU A 19 -16.03 -2.27 -2.63
CA LEU A 19 -14.96 -1.44 -3.17
C LEU A 19 -14.95 -1.52 -4.70
N LYS A 20 -14.91 -0.36 -5.34
CA LYS A 20 -14.95 -0.21 -6.80
C LYS A 20 -13.97 0.84 -7.28
N VAL A 21 -13.70 0.82 -8.57
CA VAL A 21 -13.00 1.92 -9.24
C VAL A 21 -13.96 3.08 -9.43
N SER A 22 -13.50 4.30 -9.19
CA SER A 22 -14.30 5.51 -9.37
C SER A 22 -14.70 5.72 -10.84
N LYS A 23 -15.73 6.53 -11.07
CA LYS A 23 -16.22 6.83 -12.43
C LYS A 23 -15.15 7.48 -13.31
N GLU A 24 -14.24 8.24 -12.71
CA GLU A 24 -13.14 8.91 -13.38
C GLU A 24 -11.97 7.95 -13.71
N ASN A 25 -12.01 6.71 -13.24
CA ASN A 25 -10.96 5.70 -13.37
C ASN A 25 -9.61 6.06 -12.70
N ARG A 26 -9.62 7.03 -11.79
CA ARG A 26 -8.40 7.50 -11.09
C ARG A 26 -8.30 7.02 -9.66
N TYR A 27 -9.42 6.77 -9.01
CA TYR A 27 -9.48 6.52 -7.58
C TYR A 27 -10.32 5.29 -7.26
N LEU A 28 -10.33 4.92 -5.99
CA LEU A 28 -11.21 3.90 -5.45
C LEU A 28 -12.40 4.56 -4.74
N MET A 29 -13.54 3.90 -4.80
CA MET A 29 -14.76 4.33 -4.13
C MET A 29 -15.51 3.13 -3.58
N ASN A 30 -16.39 3.35 -2.61
CA ASN A 30 -17.40 2.38 -2.22
C ASN A 30 -18.55 2.40 -3.21
N ALA A 31 -19.36 1.34 -3.26
CA ALA A 31 -20.46 1.24 -4.23
C ALA A 31 -21.49 2.37 -4.14
N ASP A 32 -21.66 2.99 -2.97
CA ASP A 32 -22.56 4.14 -2.76
C ASP A 32 -21.96 5.48 -3.24
N GLY A 33 -20.76 5.48 -3.80
CA GLY A 33 -20.06 6.66 -4.31
C GLY A 33 -19.20 7.39 -3.30
N THR A 34 -19.10 6.93 -2.05
CA THR A 34 -18.19 7.53 -1.07
C THR A 34 -16.74 7.19 -1.39
N PRO A 35 -15.78 8.10 -1.14
CA PRO A 35 -14.39 7.86 -1.47
C PRO A 35 -13.73 6.82 -0.56
N PHE A 36 -12.80 6.09 -1.11
CA PHE A 36 -11.92 5.20 -0.37
C PHE A 36 -10.46 5.54 -0.69
N PHE A 37 -9.74 6.01 0.31
CA PHE A 37 -8.30 6.22 0.23
C PHE A 37 -7.61 4.99 0.80
N TRP A 38 -6.93 4.21 -0.04
CA TRP A 38 -6.14 3.07 0.40
C TRP A 38 -4.97 3.56 1.25
N LEU A 39 -4.99 3.26 2.55
CA LEU A 39 -3.82 3.41 3.41
C LEU A 39 -3.46 2.04 3.96
N GLY A 40 -2.44 1.43 3.36
CA GLY A 40 -2.03 0.06 3.67
C GLY A 40 -0.82 0.00 4.59
N ASP A 41 -0.81 -1.00 5.48
CA ASP A 41 0.40 -1.50 6.12
C ASP A 41 0.82 -2.82 5.46
N THR A 42 2.08 -3.16 5.60
CA THR A 42 2.67 -4.37 5.04
C THR A 42 2.92 -5.37 6.15
N GLY A 43 2.10 -6.40 6.19
CA GLY A 43 2.21 -7.51 7.15
C GLY A 43 2.41 -8.84 6.42
N TRP A 44 3.46 -8.95 5.60
CA TRP A 44 3.68 -10.09 4.71
C TRP A 44 3.51 -11.45 5.38
N LEU A 45 4.12 -11.64 6.54
CA LEU A 45 4.19 -12.94 7.20
C LEU A 45 3.14 -13.12 8.31
N LEU A 46 2.11 -12.27 8.32
CA LEU A 46 1.03 -12.34 9.31
C LEU A 46 0.40 -13.74 9.41
N PRO A 47 -0.01 -14.40 8.33
CA PRO A 47 -0.64 -15.71 8.43
C PRO A 47 0.28 -16.79 8.99
N GLU A 48 1.58 -16.69 8.77
CA GLU A 48 2.54 -17.73 9.16
C GLU A 48 3.10 -17.53 10.56
N LYS A 49 3.37 -16.28 10.97
CA LYS A 49 4.16 -16.00 12.17
C LYS A 49 3.37 -15.62 13.41
N LEU A 50 2.16 -15.10 13.29
CA LEU A 50 1.39 -14.63 14.43
C LEU A 50 0.34 -15.64 14.87
N ASN A 51 0.21 -15.80 16.19
CA ASN A 51 -0.93 -16.49 16.77
C ASN A 51 -2.19 -15.61 16.76
N ARG A 52 -3.33 -16.17 17.24
CA ARG A 52 -4.59 -15.43 17.25
C ARG A 52 -4.54 -14.13 18.03
N ASP A 53 -3.98 -14.13 19.22
CA ASP A 53 -3.90 -12.94 20.07
C ASP A 53 -2.97 -11.89 19.48
N GLU A 54 -1.84 -12.29 18.94
CA GLU A 54 -0.89 -11.40 18.27
C GLU A 54 -1.51 -10.78 17.01
N ALA A 55 -2.20 -11.58 16.21
CA ALA A 55 -2.90 -11.08 15.02
C ALA A 55 -3.99 -10.06 15.37
N ALA A 56 -4.78 -10.34 16.42
CA ALA A 56 -5.79 -9.40 16.90
C ALA A 56 -5.18 -8.09 17.40
N TYR A 57 -4.09 -8.17 18.16
CA TYR A 57 -3.33 -7.00 18.63
C TYR A 57 -2.81 -6.16 17.46
N TYR A 58 -2.19 -6.79 16.48
CA TYR A 58 -1.64 -6.13 15.30
C TYR A 58 -2.74 -5.38 14.52
N LEU A 59 -3.83 -6.04 14.21
CA LEU A 59 -4.92 -5.45 13.43
C LEU A 59 -5.63 -4.31 14.17
N GLU A 60 -5.81 -4.42 15.48
CA GLU A 60 -6.36 -3.33 16.29
C GLU A 60 -5.45 -2.09 16.26
N HIS A 61 -4.14 -2.28 16.40
CA HIS A 61 -3.18 -1.18 16.36
C HIS A 61 -3.04 -0.58 14.95
N CYS A 62 -3.16 -1.38 13.91
CA CYS A 62 -3.27 -0.87 12.53
C CYS A 62 -4.48 0.06 12.37
N ARG A 63 -5.65 -0.37 12.87
CA ARG A 63 -6.85 0.48 12.86
C ARG A 63 -6.63 1.80 13.59
N GLN A 64 -6.09 1.75 14.80
CA GLN A 64 -5.82 2.94 15.62
C GLN A 64 -4.84 3.90 14.94
N ALA A 65 -3.88 3.39 14.19
CA ALA A 65 -2.94 4.18 13.41
C ALA A 65 -3.53 4.73 12.09
N GLY A 66 -4.77 4.36 11.75
CA GLY A 66 -5.48 4.87 10.58
C GLY A 66 -5.37 4.01 9.32
N PHE A 67 -4.73 2.85 9.39
CA PHE A 67 -4.68 1.91 8.27
C PHE A 67 -6.04 1.27 8.01
N ASN A 68 -6.38 1.13 6.73
CA ASN A 68 -7.62 0.47 6.29
C ASN A 68 -7.36 -0.70 5.33
N VAL A 69 -6.10 -1.00 5.05
CA VAL A 69 -5.65 -2.16 4.28
C VAL A 69 -4.42 -2.75 4.97
N VAL A 70 -4.32 -4.08 4.98
CA VAL A 70 -3.09 -4.79 5.34
C VAL A 70 -2.78 -5.79 4.23
N GLN A 71 -1.57 -5.71 3.67
CA GLN A 71 -1.08 -6.67 2.69
C GLN A 71 -0.48 -7.88 3.38
N VAL A 72 -0.86 -9.08 2.94
CA VAL A 72 -0.34 -10.33 3.47
C VAL A 72 0.09 -11.27 2.35
N GLN A 73 1.12 -12.07 2.60
CA GLN A 73 1.41 -13.24 1.79
C GLN A 73 0.52 -14.38 2.28
N THR A 74 -0.47 -14.75 1.49
CA THR A 74 -1.42 -15.81 1.87
C THR A 74 -0.69 -17.12 2.06
N ILE A 75 0.20 -17.47 1.13
CA ILE A 75 1.18 -18.55 1.30
C ILE A 75 2.56 -18.09 0.84
N ASN A 76 3.58 -18.37 1.65
CA ASN A 76 4.98 -18.10 1.34
C ASN A 76 5.80 -19.41 1.30
N GLY A 77 5.17 -20.47 0.89
CA GLY A 77 5.74 -21.79 0.73
C GLY A 77 4.72 -22.72 0.09
N VAL A 78 5.20 -23.80 -0.49
CA VAL A 78 4.36 -24.85 -1.08
C VAL A 78 4.82 -26.20 -0.50
N PRO A 79 4.17 -26.63 0.61
CA PRO A 79 3.18 -25.94 1.43
C PRO A 79 3.78 -24.88 2.36
N ALA A 80 2.96 -23.90 2.76
CA ALA A 80 3.30 -22.99 3.84
C ALA A 80 2.90 -23.61 5.19
N MET A 81 3.62 -23.23 6.27
CA MET A 81 3.31 -23.65 7.64
C MET A 81 3.03 -22.41 8.48
N ASN A 82 1.99 -22.42 9.31
CA ASN A 82 1.66 -21.32 10.20
C ASN A 82 2.23 -21.50 11.62
N PHE A 83 1.96 -20.52 12.48
CA PHE A 83 2.38 -20.53 13.89
C PHE A 83 1.98 -21.83 14.63
N TYR A 84 0.85 -22.40 14.28
CA TYR A 84 0.31 -23.60 14.93
C TYR A 84 0.84 -24.91 14.33
N GLY A 85 1.84 -24.83 13.45
CA GLY A 85 2.41 -25.99 12.79
C GLY A 85 1.51 -26.64 11.74
N GLN A 86 0.47 -25.92 11.30
CA GLN A 86 -0.47 -26.41 10.29
C GLN A 86 -0.04 -25.99 8.89
N TYR A 87 -0.17 -26.90 7.95
CA TYR A 87 0.21 -26.66 6.56
C TYR A 87 -0.96 -26.14 5.72
N SER A 88 -0.65 -25.27 4.78
CA SER A 88 -1.63 -24.72 3.83
C SER A 88 -2.18 -25.76 2.86
N MET A 89 -1.45 -26.86 2.68
CA MET A 89 -1.81 -27.96 1.78
C MET A 89 -1.40 -29.26 2.42
N ILE A 90 -2.26 -30.30 2.27
CA ILE A 90 -2.00 -31.64 2.80
C ILE A 90 -1.53 -32.56 1.67
N ASP A 91 -2.10 -32.39 0.47
CA ASP A 91 -1.82 -33.21 -0.70
C ASP A 91 -1.78 -32.30 -1.94
N GLY A 92 -0.64 -31.64 -2.13
CA GLY A 92 -0.45 -30.67 -3.21
C GLY A 92 -1.56 -29.61 -3.22
N PHE A 93 -2.00 -29.23 -4.43
CA PHE A 93 -3.10 -28.26 -4.61
C PHE A 93 -4.48 -28.92 -4.61
N ASN A 94 -4.64 -30.03 -3.87
CA ASN A 94 -5.93 -30.67 -3.62
C ASN A 94 -6.49 -30.19 -2.28
N PHE A 95 -7.56 -29.38 -2.32
CA PHE A 95 -8.15 -28.76 -1.14
C PHE A 95 -9.38 -29.48 -0.60
N LYS A 96 -9.72 -30.67 -1.12
CA LYS A 96 -10.95 -31.38 -0.73
C LYS A 96 -11.04 -31.73 0.77
N ASN A 97 -9.91 -31.98 1.39
CA ASN A 97 -9.84 -32.43 2.79
C ASN A 97 -8.99 -31.48 3.65
N ILE A 98 -8.90 -30.21 3.26
CA ILE A 98 -8.08 -29.24 3.99
C ILE A 98 -8.65 -28.92 5.38
N ASP A 99 -9.97 -28.86 5.49
CA ASP A 99 -10.65 -28.62 6.75
C ASP A 99 -10.86 -29.95 7.47
N ARG A 100 -10.10 -30.18 8.52
CA ARG A 100 -10.16 -31.41 9.32
C ARG A 100 -10.90 -31.16 10.62
N LYS A 101 -11.89 -32.02 10.93
CA LYS A 101 -12.71 -31.90 12.14
C LYS A 101 -11.83 -31.88 13.41
N GLY A 102 -12.05 -30.87 14.25
CA GLY A 102 -11.35 -30.73 15.53
C GLY A 102 -9.92 -30.18 15.43
N VAL A 103 -9.48 -29.82 14.24
CA VAL A 103 -8.15 -29.22 14.01
C VAL A 103 -8.32 -27.76 13.62
N TYR A 104 -7.64 -26.86 14.32
CA TYR A 104 -7.52 -25.48 13.91
C TYR A 104 -6.43 -25.39 12.85
N GLY A 105 -6.85 -25.45 11.58
CA GLY A 105 -5.96 -25.56 10.45
C GLY A 105 -5.40 -24.22 9.96
N TYR A 106 -4.58 -24.28 8.91
CA TYR A 106 -3.99 -23.11 8.28
C TYR A 106 -5.07 -22.12 7.81
N TRP A 107 -6.09 -22.62 7.12
CA TRP A 107 -7.15 -21.78 6.57
C TRP A 107 -8.17 -21.32 7.61
N ASP A 108 -8.36 -22.08 8.70
CA ASP A 108 -9.12 -21.59 9.86
C ASP A 108 -8.44 -20.37 10.46
N HIS A 109 -7.12 -20.37 10.53
CA HIS A 109 -6.35 -19.22 11.02
C HIS A 109 -6.42 -18.04 10.04
N MET A 110 -6.36 -18.30 8.74
CA MET A 110 -6.56 -17.27 7.71
C MET A 110 -7.96 -16.65 7.81
N ASP A 111 -8.98 -17.46 8.00
CA ASP A 111 -10.36 -17.00 8.23
C ASP A 111 -10.45 -16.11 9.47
N TYR A 112 -9.79 -16.50 10.56
CA TYR A 112 -9.72 -15.72 11.80
C TYR A 112 -9.08 -14.34 11.57
N ILE A 113 -7.96 -14.29 10.85
CA ILE A 113 -7.27 -13.05 10.50
C ILE A 113 -8.20 -12.13 9.71
N ILE A 114 -8.88 -12.66 8.70
CA ILE A 114 -9.82 -11.91 7.87
C ILE A 114 -10.98 -11.38 8.71
N GLN A 115 -11.54 -12.18 9.60
CA GLN A 115 -12.63 -11.77 10.51
C GLN A 115 -12.17 -10.69 11.49
N LYS A 116 -10.97 -10.79 12.04
CA LYS A 116 -10.42 -9.75 12.93
C LYS A 116 -10.15 -8.45 12.18
N ALA A 117 -9.68 -8.54 10.96
CA ALA A 117 -9.54 -7.37 10.07
C ALA A 117 -10.91 -6.74 9.78
N GLU A 118 -11.93 -7.55 9.51
CA GLU A 118 -13.30 -7.07 9.32
C GLU A 118 -13.81 -6.30 10.54
N GLN A 119 -13.61 -6.83 11.74
CA GLN A 119 -14.00 -6.17 13.00
C GLN A 119 -13.28 -4.84 13.19
N ASN A 120 -12.11 -4.66 12.60
CA ASN A 120 -11.30 -3.44 12.66
C ASN A 120 -11.46 -2.52 11.45
N GLY A 121 -12.36 -2.79 10.54
CA GLY A 121 -12.58 -1.96 9.35
C GLY A 121 -11.45 -2.03 8.33
N ILE A 122 -10.71 -3.13 8.29
CA ILE A 122 -9.51 -3.32 7.50
C ILE A 122 -9.75 -4.35 6.39
N TYR A 123 -9.42 -3.98 5.16
CA TYR A 123 -9.29 -4.91 4.04
C TYR A 123 -8.01 -5.73 4.18
N ILE A 124 -8.10 -7.02 3.91
CA ILE A 124 -6.92 -7.85 3.69
C ILE A 124 -6.63 -7.93 2.19
N ALA A 125 -5.50 -7.36 1.79
CA ALA A 125 -4.97 -7.50 0.44
C ALA A 125 -4.17 -8.80 0.38
N MET A 126 -4.79 -9.83 -0.17
CA MET A 126 -4.23 -11.18 -0.20
C MET A 126 -3.34 -11.34 -1.41
N VAL A 127 -2.02 -11.32 -1.20
CA VAL A 127 -1.08 -11.81 -2.20
C VAL A 127 -1.22 -13.34 -2.19
N CYS A 128 -1.86 -13.88 -3.20
CA CYS A 128 -2.35 -15.27 -3.20
C CYS A 128 -1.25 -16.29 -2.98
N ILE A 129 -0.14 -16.12 -3.66
CA ILE A 129 1.08 -16.92 -3.53
C ILE A 129 2.28 -16.01 -3.79
N TRP A 130 3.32 -16.10 -2.97
CA TRP A 130 4.50 -15.28 -3.20
C TRP A 130 5.13 -15.57 -4.56
N GLY A 131 5.36 -14.54 -5.35
CA GLY A 131 5.73 -14.68 -6.76
C GLY A 131 7.02 -15.44 -7.03
N GLY A 132 7.97 -15.41 -6.08
CA GLY A 132 9.19 -16.21 -6.18
C GLY A 132 8.95 -17.72 -6.23
N LEU A 133 7.86 -18.20 -5.63
CA LEU A 133 7.48 -19.62 -5.68
C LEU A 133 7.04 -20.01 -7.09
N VAL A 134 6.29 -19.16 -7.76
CA VAL A 134 5.89 -19.38 -9.16
C VAL A 134 7.11 -19.33 -10.09
N ARG A 135 7.97 -18.35 -9.88
CA ARG A 135 9.23 -18.21 -10.61
C ARG A 135 10.12 -19.45 -10.51
N SER A 136 10.13 -20.08 -9.34
CA SER A 136 10.90 -21.31 -9.07
C SER A 136 10.17 -22.61 -9.47
N GLY A 137 9.01 -22.52 -10.13
CA GLY A 137 8.29 -23.66 -10.64
C GLY A 137 7.42 -24.42 -9.63
N LYS A 138 7.06 -23.79 -8.51
CA LYS A 138 6.28 -24.44 -7.44
C LYS A 138 4.78 -24.52 -7.72
N MET A 139 4.29 -23.87 -8.77
CA MET A 139 2.89 -23.94 -9.19
C MET A 139 2.83 -23.91 -10.72
N ASN A 140 2.12 -24.87 -11.30
CA ASN A 140 1.82 -24.89 -12.75
C ASN A 140 0.42 -24.31 -13.03
N VAL A 141 0.02 -24.28 -14.30
CA VAL A 141 -1.26 -23.71 -14.72
C VAL A 141 -2.46 -24.43 -14.09
N GLU A 142 -2.46 -25.76 -14.08
CA GLU A 142 -3.59 -26.54 -13.51
C GLU A 142 -3.68 -26.36 -11.99
N GLU A 143 -2.55 -26.28 -11.32
CA GLU A 143 -2.47 -26.00 -9.88
C GLU A 143 -2.95 -24.57 -9.58
N ALA A 144 -2.62 -23.59 -10.43
CA ALA A 144 -3.12 -22.23 -10.31
C ALA A 144 -4.65 -22.16 -10.43
N LYS A 145 -5.24 -22.92 -11.35
CA LYS A 145 -6.69 -23.01 -11.48
C LYS A 145 -7.35 -23.60 -10.23
N ALA A 146 -6.80 -24.69 -9.71
CA ALA A 146 -7.32 -25.32 -8.50
C ALA A 146 -7.22 -24.39 -7.29
N TYR A 147 -6.09 -23.72 -7.11
CA TYR A 147 -5.85 -22.80 -6.02
C TYR A 147 -6.73 -21.54 -6.12
N GLY A 148 -6.83 -20.94 -7.29
CA GLY A 148 -7.69 -19.79 -7.54
C GLY A 148 -9.16 -20.09 -7.26
N ARG A 149 -9.65 -21.23 -7.67
CA ARG A 149 -11.01 -21.68 -7.37
C ARG A 149 -11.24 -21.86 -5.87
N PHE A 150 -10.29 -22.50 -5.18
CA PHE A 150 -10.34 -22.65 -3.73
C PHE A 150 -10.43 -21.30 -3.01
N LEU A 151 -9.55 -20.37 -3.35
CA LEU A 151 -9.53 -19.04 -2.74
C LEU A 151 -10.83 -18.28 -3.00
N GLY A 152 -11.29 -18.25 -4.24
CA GLY A 152 -12.51 -17.55 -4.62
C GLY A 152 -13.74 -18.12 -3.94
N GLU A 153 -13.90 -19.43 -3.91
CA GLU A 153 -15.01 -20.10 -3.23
C GLU A 153 -15.00 -19.85 -1.71
N ARG A 154 -13.82 -19.83 -1.09
CA ARG A 154 -13.72 -19.63 0.36
C ARG A 154 -13.99 -18.19 0.79
N TYR A 155 -13.56 -17.20 0.00
CA TYR A 155 -13.54 -15.81 0.44
C TYR A 155 -14.46 -14.85 -0.32
N LYS A 156 -15.20 -15.32 -1.31
CA LYS A 156 -16.11 -14.47 -2.12
C LYS A 156 -17.15 -13.71 -1.28
N ASP A 157 -17.58 -14.24 -0.16
CA ASP A 157 -18.60 -13.65 0.72
C ASP A 157 -18.00 -12.82 1.86
N ALA A 158 -16.70 -12.84 2.07
CA ALA A 158 -16.05 -11.95 3.02
C ALA A 158 -16.03 -10.52 2.47
N PRO A 159 -16.45 -9.50 3.24
CA PRO A 159 -16.60 -8.14 2.70
C PRO A 159 -15.27 -7.44 2.46
N ASN A 160 -14.21 -7.87 3.10
CA ASN A 160 -12.95 -7.13 3.26
C ASN A 160 -11.75 -7.80 2.59
N ILE A 161 -11.91 -8.24 1.36
CA ILE A 161 -10.86 -8.88 0.56
C ILE A 161 -10.48 -7.99 -0.62
N ILE A 162 -9.18 -7.92 -0.91
CA ILE A 162 -8.62 -7.42 -2.17
C ILE A 162 -7.69 -8.52 -2.68
N TRP A 163 -7.87 -8.95 -3.93
CA TRP A 163 -7.01 -9.95 -4.53
C TRP A 163 -5.76 -9.31 -5.12
N VAL A 164 -4.60 -9.85 -4.77
CA VAL A 164 -3.31 -9.40 -5.31
C VAL A 164 -2.62 -10.58 -5.97
N ILE A 165 -2.42 -10.47 -7.26
CA ILE A 165 -1.68 -11.44 -8.07
C ILE A 165 -0.19 -11.05 -8.05
N GLY A 166 0.69 -11.98 -8.35
CA GLY A 166 2.13 -11.71 -8.32
C GLY A 166 2.72 -11.80 -6.92
N GLY A 167 3.44 -10.77 -6.52
CA GLY A 167 4.17 -10.68 -5.26
C GLY A 167 5.68 -10.65 -5.49
N ASP A 168 6.25 -9.43 -5.56
CA ASP A 168 7.67 -9.17 -5.83
C ASP A 168 8.21 -10.01 -7.01
N THR A 169 7.47 -9.97 -8.12
CA THR A 169 7.79 -10.76 -9.31
C THR A 169 7.46 -9.99 -10.59
N TYR A 170 8.10 -10.39 -11.68
CA TYR A 170 7.95 -9.71 -12.97
C TYR A 170 6.59 -9.99 -13.60
N ALA A 171 5.89 -8.92 -14.00
CA ALA A 171 4.57 -9.00 -14.60
C ALA A 171 4.57 -9.59 -16.03
N ASP A 172 5.73 -9.64 -16.69
CA ASP A 172 5.91 -10.18 -18.04
C ASP A 172 6.40 -11.63 -18.07
N ARG A 173 6.48 -12.29 -16.92
CA ARG A 173 6.92 -13.68 -16.79
C ARG A 173 5.87 -14.54 -16.11
N ASN A 174 5.84 -15.84 -16.45
CA ASN A 174 4.87 -16.79 -15.92
C ASN A 174 3.42 -16.34 -16.13
N THR A 175 3.17 -15.62 -17.23
CA THR A 175 1.88 -14.97 -17.51
C THR A 175 0.73 -15.97 -17.58
N GLU A 176 0.94 -17.15 -18.12
CA GLU A 176 -0.07 -18.21 -18.17
C GLU A 176 -0.55 -18.64 -16.78
N ILE A 177 0.38 -18.71 -15.83
CA ILE A 177 0.07 -19.09 -14.44
C ILE A 177 -0.71 -17.96 -13.76
N TRP A 178 -0.26 -16.72 -13.93
CA TRP A 178 -0.95 -15.55 -13.35
C TRP A 178 -2.35 -15.35 -13.93
N GLU A 179 -2.51 -15.53 -15.25
CA GLU A 179 -3.82 -15.50 -15.92
C GLU A 179 -4.75 -16.61 -15.38
N ALA A 180 -4.23 -17.82 -15.24
CA ALA A 180 -4.99 -18.94 -14.71
C ALA A 180 -5.45 -18.70 -13.28
N LEU A 181 -4.59 -18.18 -12.42
CA LEU A 181 -4.91 -17.84 -11.03
C LEU A 181 -5.98 -16.74 -10.97
N ALA A 182 -5.77 -15.64 -11.68
CA ALA A 182 -6.69 -14.50 -11.69
C ALA A 182 -8.07 -14.90 -12.20
N ASN A 183 -8.14 -15.55 -13.36
CA ASN A 183 -9.41 -15.95 -13.99
C ASN A 183 -10.15 -17.02 -13.19
N SER A 184 -9.44 -17.91 -12.51
CA SER A 184 -10.07 -18.94 -11.68
C SER A 184 -10.71 -18.36 -10.42
N ILE A 185 -10.10 -17.34 -9.83
CA ILE A 185 -10.71 -16.58 -8.72
C ILE A 185 -11.97 -15.88 -9.21
N LEU A 186 -11.87 -15.12 -10.31
CA LEU A 186 -12.97 -14.31 -10.82
C LEU A 186 -14.13 -15.16 -11.40
N ALA A 187 -13.88 -16.39 -11.76
CA ALA A 187 -14.94 -17.31 -12.18
C ALA A 187 -15.94 -17.62 -11.07
N VAL A 188 -15.54 -17.48 -9.81
CA VAL A 188 -16.39 -17.77 -8.65
C VAL A 188 -16.59 -16.58 -7.72
N ASP A 189 -15.79 -15.53 -7.85
CA ASP A 189 -15.87 -14.29 -7.03
C ASP A 189 -16.10 -13.08 -7.94
N GLU A 190 -17.29 -12.50 -7.85
CA GLU A 190 -17.68 -11.27 -8.56
C GLU A 190 -17.64 -10.04 -7.63
N ASN A 191 -17.19 -10.18 -6.38
CA ASN A 191 -17.39 -9.19 -5.33
C ASN A 191 -16.17 -8.31 -5.04
N HIS A 192 -14.98 -8.71 -5.45
CA HIS A 192 -13.75 -8.07 -5.01
C HIS A 192 -12.90 -7.57 -6.17
N ILE A 193 -12.19 -6.48 -5.95
CA ILE A 193 -11.21 -5.96 -6.91
C ILE A 193 -9.93 -6.78 -6.88
N MET A 194 -9.20 -6.70 -7.98
CA MET A 194 -7.96 -7.43 -8.21
C MET A 194 -6.88 -6.54 -8.79
N THR A 195 -5.66 -6.76 -8.33
CA THR A 195 -4.46 -6.06 -8.80
C THR A 195 -3.27 -7.02 -8.86
N PHE A 196 -2.09 -6.51 -9.20
CA PHE A 196 -0.85 -7.28 -9.31
C PHE A 196 0.30 -6.55 -8.62
N HIS A 197 0.99 -7.22 -7.71
CA HIS A 197 2.18 -6.69 -7.03
C HIS A 197 3.45 -7.04 -7.82
N PRO A 198 4.12 -6.06 -8.45
CA PRO A 198 5.25 -6.32 -9.32
C PRO A 198 6.58 -6.40 -8.58
N PHE A 199 7.63 -6.73 -9.32
CA PHE A 199 9.02 -6.70 -8.86
C PHE A 199 9.51 -5.28 -8.57
N GLY A 200 10.56 -5.15 -7.76
CA GLY A 200 11.16 -3.87 -7.40
C GLY A 200 11.51 -3.01 -8.62
N ARG A 201 11.14 -1.74 -8.55
CA ARG A 201 11.35 -0.72 -9.59
C ARG A 201 10.68 -1.07 -10.91
N THR A 202 9.54 -1.75 -10.84
CA THR A 202 8.68 -2.05 -11.98
C THR A 202 7.22 -1.69 -11.66
N SER A 203 6.40 -1.66 -12.69
CA SER A 203 4.97 -1.35 -12.60
C SER A 203 4.15 -2.44 -13.30
N SER A 204 3.02 -2.82 -12.70
CA SER A 204 2.05 -3.69 -13.36
C SER A 204 1.48 -3.06 -14.64
N ALA A 205 1.40 -1.74 -14.69
CA ALA A 205 0.87 -1.00 -15.83
C ALA A 205 1.65 -1.27 -17.13
N THR A 206 2.94 -1.50 -17.05
CA THR A 206 3.79 -1.70 -18.23
C THR A 206 3.33 -2.91 -19.05
N HIS A 207 2.89 -3.99 -18.41
CA HIS A 207 2.57 -5.24 -19.11
C HIS A 207 1.11 -5.68 -18.98
N LEU A 208 0.37 -5.21 -17.97
CA LEU A 208 -0.93 -5.73 -17.59
C LEU A 208 -2.06 -4.71 -17.64
N ASN A 209 -1.78 -3.46 -18.03
CA ASN A 209 -2.77 -2.38 -17.97
C ASN A 209 -4.07 -2.68 -18.74
N ASN A 210 -3.98 -3.44 -19.83
CA ASN A 210 -5.13 -3.78 -20.67
C ASN A 210 -5.84 -5.08 -20.25
N LYS A 211 -5.42 -5.74 -19.19
CA LYS A 211 -6.05 -6.98 -18.73
C LYS A 211 -7.38 -6.68 -18.05
N GLU A 212 -8.43 -7.40 -18.42
CA GLU A 212 -9.76 -7.21 -17.85
C GLU A 212 -9.83 -7.52 -16.35
N TRP A 213 -8.99 -8.46 -15.88
CA TRP A 213 -8.93 -8.80 -14.46
C TRP A 213 -8.17 -7.78 -13.60
N MET A 214 -7.44 -6.83 -14.22
CA MET A 214 -6.74 -5.76 -13.51
C MET A 214 -7.67 -4.56 -13.29
N ASP A 215 -8.16 -4.39 -12.08
CA ASP A 215 -8.99 -3.23 -11.72
C ASP A 215 -8.16 -1.98 -11.47
N MET A 216 -6.97 -2.15 -10.93
CA MET A 216 -6.04 -1.08 -10.61
C MET A 216 -4.60 -1.55 -10.79
N ASN A 217 -3.68 -0.62 -10.96
CA ASN A 217 -2.25 -0.90 -11.06
C ASN A 217 -1.53 -0.70 -9.73
N MET A 218 -0.47 -1.46 -9.55
CA MET A 218 0.54 -1.27 -8.52
C MET A 218 1.92 -1.13 -9.17
N PHE A 219 2.77 -0.35 -8.53
CA PHE A 219 4.20 -0.40 -8.77
C PHE A 219 4.93 -0.63 -7.45
N GLN A 220 6.17 -1.05 -7.53
CA GLN A 220 7.06 -1.19 -6.39
C GLN A 220 8.24 -0.24 -6.61
N SER A 221 8.26 0.92 -5.94
CA SER A 221 9.39 1.84 -6.04
C SER A 221 10.64 1.25 -5.38
N GLY A 222 10.45 0.39 -4.41
CA GLY A 222 11.51 -0.43 -3.82
C GLY A 222 12.35 0.32 -2.81
N HIS A 223 13.54 -0.22 -2.54
CA HIS A 223 14.36 0.17 -1.40
C HIS A 223 15.70 0.80 -1.79
N ARG A 224 15.87 1.11 -3.08
CA ARG A 224 17.10 1.72 -3.60
C ARG A 224 17.13 3.22 -3.32
N ARG A 225 18.33 3.78 -3.17
CA ARG A 225 18.55 5.20 -2.88
C ARG A 225 19.19 5.93 -4.04
N TYR A 226 19.05 7.24 -4.07
CA TYR A 226 19.83 8.07 -4.97
C TYR A 226 21.33 7.83 -4.76
N GLY A 227 22.07 7.76 -5.85
CA GLY A 227 23.50 7.53 -5.81
C GLY A 227 23.90 6.09 -5.47
N GLN A 228 22.97 5.14 -5.48
CA GLN A 228 23.32 3.73 -5.30
C GLN A 228 24.23 3.27 -6.42
N LYS A 229 25.29 2.54 -6.06
CA LYS A 229 26.26 2.06 -7.04
C LYS A 229 25.75 0.78 -7.72
N LYS A 230 26.00 0.72 -9.03
CA LYS A 230 25.81 -0.50 -9.80
C LYS A 230 26.83 -1.54 -9.34
N GLY A 231 26.41 -2.74 -9.00
CA GLY A 231 27.32 -3.84 -8.69
C GLY A 231 26.93 -4.74 -7.52
N ASP A 232 26.05 -4.32 -6.62
CA ASP A 232 25.61 -5.13 -5.47
C ASP A 232 24.41 -6.02 -5.84
N GLY A 233 24.53 -6.75 -6.95
CA GLY A 233 23.43 -7.57 -7.48
C GLY A 233 22.34 -6.79 -8.18
N ASP A 234 22.49 -5.48 -8.33
CA ASP A 234 21.51 -4.61 -8.94
C ASP A 234 22.02 -4.09 -10.30
N THR A 235 21.35 -4.52 -11.37
CA THR A 235 21.68 -4.11 -12.75
C THR A 235 20.92 -2.87 -13.20
N SER A 236 19.98 -2.36 -12.37
CA SER A 236 18.98 -1.37 -12.78
C SER A 236 19.14 0.00 -12.11
N VAL A 237 20.36 0.38 -11.72
CA VAL A 237 20.60 1.71 -11.17
C VAL A 237 20.44 2.76 -12.27
N THR A 238 19.45 3.64 -12.12
CA THR A 238 19.11 4.68 -13.12
C THR A 238 19.44 6.10 -12.67
N GLY A 239 19.66 6.32 -11.36
CA GLY A 239 19.76 7.63 -10.73
C GLY A 239 18.42 8.22 -10.32
N LEU A 240 17.32 7.49 -10.52
CA LEU A 240 15.93 7.93 -10.25
C LEU A 240 15.26 7.10 -9.15
N GLU A 241 16.04 6.33 -8.39
CA GLU A 241 15.58 5.25 -7.53
C GLU A 241 14.51 5.66 -6.52
N GLU A 242 14.58 6.89 -6.02
CA GLU A 242 13.63 7.39 -5.02
C GLU A 242 12.46 8.17 -5.65
N ASP A 243 12.45 8.38 -6.96
CA ASP A 243 11.43 9.16 -7.67
C ASP A 243 10.16 8.35 -7.92
N ASN A 244 9.44 7.98 -6.86
CA ASN A 244 8.24 7.14 -7.01
C ASN A 244 7.09 7.85 -7.76
N TRP A 245 7.05 9.17 -7.78
CA TRP A 245 6.07 9.95 -8.53
C TRP A 245 6.13 9.70 -10.04
N ARG A 246 7.28 9.29 -10.59
CA ARG A 246 7.42 8.98 -12.03
C ARG A 246 6.60 7.76 -12.44
N TYR A 247 6.53 6.73 -11.59
CA TYR A 247 5.70 5.55 -11.85
C TYR A 247 4.21 5.89 -11.89
N VAL A 248 3.79 6.85 -11.05
CA VAL A 248 2.40 7.32 -11.04
C VAL A 248 2.08 8.04 -12.35
N GLU A 249 2.92 8.98 -12.76
CA GLU A 249 2.74 9.73 -14.01
C GLU A 249 2.72 8.80 -15.22
N GLU A 250 3.62 7.85 -15.28
CA GLU A 250 3.69 6.86 -16.36
C GLU A 250 2.41 6.02 -16.43
N ALA A 251 1.98 5.45 -15.31
CA ALA A 251 0.77 4.61 -15.27
C ALA A 251 -0.47 5.40 -15.66
N LEU A 252 -0.62 6.64 -15.19
CA LEU A 252 -1.78 7.48 -15.51
C LEU A 252 -1.76 8.02 -16.95
N SER A 253 -0.65 7.92 -17.66
CA SER A 253 -0.56 8.26 -19.09
C SER A 253 -1.02 7.14 -20.01
N MET A 254 -1.24 5.95 -19.49
CA MET A 254 -1.61 4.77 -20.27
C MET A 254 -3.12 4.69 -20.50
N THR A 255 -3.50 4.00 -21.57
CA THR A 255 -4.90 3.71 -21.92
C THR A 255 -5.13 2.21 -21.88
N PRO A 256 -6.18 1.71 -21.21
CA PRO A 256 -7.19 2.46 -20.45
C PRO A 256 -6.63 3.09 -19.17
N LEU A 257 -7.24 4.18 -18.72
CA LEU A 257 -6.90 4.80 -17.45
C LEU A 257 -7.36 3.92 -16.28
N LYS A 258 -6.46 3.62 -15.36
CA LYS A 258 -6.74 2.85 -14.13
C LYS A 258 -6.11 3.53 -12.93
N PRO A 259 -6.69 3.36 -11.75
CA PRO A 259 -6.04 3.79 -10.52
C PRO A 259 -4.68 3.12 -10.36
N VAL A 260 -3.77 3.79 -9.67
CA VAL A 260 -2.42 3.28 -9.38
C VAL A 260 -2.00 3.67 -7.97
N LEU A 261 -1.19 2.84 -7.34
CA LEU A 261 -0.52 3.16 -6.08
C LEU A 261 0.83 2.47 -5.96
N ASP A 262 1.68 3.03 -5.11
CA ASP A 262 2.94 2.40 -4.69
C ASP A 262 2.63 1.30 -3.67
N ALA A 263 2.85 0.05 -4.06
CA ALA A 263 2.56 -1.10 -3.21
C ALA A 263 3.70 -1.44 -2.27
N GLU A 264 4.91 -1.02 -2.60
CA GLU A 264 6.10 -1.28 -1.78
C GLU A 264 7.17 -0.20 -2.00
N PRO A 265 7.02 0.97 -1.35
CA PRO A 265 8.11 1.92 -1.21
C PRO A 265 9.13 1.44 -0.17
N SER A 266 10.20 2.17 0.01
CA SER A 266 11.20 1.87 1.03
C SER A 266 10.57 1.73 2.41
N TYR A 267 10.96 0.69 3.15
CA TYR A 267 10.43 0.45 4.49
C TYR A 267 11.16 1.30 5.53
N GLU A 268 10.41 1.84 6.47
CA GLU A 268 11.00 2.43 7.69
C GLU A 268 11.86 1.38 8.40
N GLY A 269 13.06 1.75 8.78
CA GLY A 269 13.97 0.88 9.53
C GLY A 269 14.79 -0.10 8.70
N ILE A 270 14.61 -0.18 7.39
CA ILE A 270 15.48 -0.99 6.54
C ILE A 270 16.71 -0.17 6.06
N PRO A 271 17.90 -0.78 5.87
CA PRO A 271 19.04 -0.05 5.33
C PRO A 271 18.75 0.56 3.95
N GLN A 272 19.16 1.79 3.75
CA GLN A 272 19.03 2.45 2.45
C GLN A 272 19.84 1.68 1.41
N GLY A 273 19.21 1.37 0.28
CA GLY A 273 19.81 0.52 -0.74
C GLY A 273 19.64 -0.98 -0.50
N LEU A 274 18.97 -1.36 0.58
CA LEU A 274 18.49 -2.71 0.91
C LEU A 274 19.53 -3.65 1.51
N HIS A 275 20.72 -3.76 0.93
CA HIS A 275 21.66 -4.85 1.24
C HIS A 275 22.89 -4.43 2.04
N ASP A 276 23.14 -3.16 2.21
CA ASP A 276 24.31 -2.66 2.91
C ASP A 276 23.97 -2.18 4.32
N PRO A 277 24.25 -2.97 5.37
CA PRO A 277 23.91 -2.59 6.75
C PRO A 277 24.69 -1.37 7.27
N ALA A 278 25.75 -0.96 6.59
CA ALA A 278 26.52 0.24 6.95
C ALA A 278 25.80 1.54 6.53
N GLN A 279 24.80 1.45 5.66
CA GLN A 279 24.02 2.61 5.25
C GLN A 279 23.05 3.05 6.34
N PRO A 280 22.70 4.35 6.39
CA PRO A 280 21.60 4.81 7.23
C PRO A 280 20.32 4.04 6.93
N ARG A 281 19.43 3.95 7.92
CA ARG A 281 18.12 3.33 7.73
C ARG A 281 17.12 4.37 7.25
N TRP A 282 16.14 3.94 6.45
CA TRP A 282 15.03 4.79 6.09
C TRP A 282 14.25 5.21 7.33
N ARG A 283 13.86 6.49 7.38
CA ARG A 283 13.22 7.12 8.52
C ARG A 283 11.80 7.57 8.20
N ASP A 284 11.13 8.13 9.20
CA ASP A 284 9.79 8.71 9.06
C ASP A 284 9.71 9.79 7.97
N CYS A 285 10.70 10.66 7.87
CA CYS A 285 10.75 11.67 6.80
C CYS A 285 10.76 11.06 5.40
N ASP A 286 11.43 9.94 5.24
CA ASP A 286 11.52 9.23 3.96
C ASP A 286 10.17 8.59 3.58
N VAL A 287 9.55 7.87 4.52
CA VAL A 287 8.25 7.22 4.24
C VAL A 287 7.15 8.24 4.02
N ARG A 288 7.19 9.41 4.71
CA ARG A 288 6.29 10.52 4.42
C ARG A 288 6.50 11.05 3.01
N ARG A 289 7.74 11.27 2.59
CA ARG A 289 8.06 11.75 1.23
C ARG A 289 7.50 10.82 0.17
N TYR A 290 7.74 9.51 0.27
CA TYR A 290 7.18 8.54 -0.66
C TYR A 290 5.65 8.62 -0.73
N GLY A 291 5.00 8.74 0.40
CA GLY A 291 3.54 8.86 0.46
C GLY A 291 3.01 10.12 -0.22
N TYR A 292 3.50 11.28 0.18
CA TYR A 292 3.04 12.56 -0.38
C TYR A 292 3.42 12.72 -1.85
N TRP A 293 4.62 12.32 -2.25
CA TRP A 293 5.03 12.37 -3.65
C TRP A 293 4.11 11.54 -4.55
N SER A 294 3.87 10.28 -4.20
CA SER A 294 3.03 9.40 -5.03
C SER A 294 1.57 9.84 -5.06
N VAL A 295 1.02 10.21 -3.91
CA VAL A 295 -0.38 10.61 -3.80
C VAL A 295 -0.62 11.94 -4.53
N PHE A 296 0.25 12.92 -4.37
CA PHE A 296 0.11 14.21 -5.07
C PHE A 296 0.38 14.11 -6.57
N ALA A 297 1.15 13.12 -7.00
CA ALA A 297 1.30 12.79 -8.41
C ALA A 297 0.05 12.13 -9.02
N GLY A 298 -0.91 11.70 -8.20
CA GLY A 298 -2.21 11.22 -8.64
C GLY A 298 -2.58 9.80 -8.21
N SER A 299 -1.80 9.14 -7.35
CA SER A 299 -2.13 7.78 -6.90
C SER A 299 -3.40 7.74 -6.04
N CYS A 300 -4.06 6.57 -6.00
CA CYS A 300 -5.31 6.36 -5.29
C CYS A 300 -5.14 6.04 -3.81
N GLY A 301 -3.93 6.06 -3.33
CA GLY A 301 -3.57 5.73 -1.95
C GLY A 301 -2.09 5.48 -1.81
N HIS A 302 -1.72 4.90 -0.68
CA HIS A 302 -0.33 4.60 -0.38
C HIS A 302 -0.21 3.38 0.52
N THR A 303 0.87 2.63 0.35
CA THR A 303 1.20 1.51 1.23
C THR A 303 2.49 1.81 1.98
N TYR A 304 2.40 1.72 3.29
CA TYR A 304 3.52 1.85 4.22
C TYR A 304 4.09 0.47 4.53
N GLY A 305 5.38 0.41 4.84
CA GLY A 305 5.99 -0.76 5.42
C GLY A 305 7.06 -0.39 6.44
N HIS A 306 7.25 -1.30 7.40
CA HIS A 306 8.34 -1.24 8.36
C HIS A 306 9.09 -2.56 8.31
N ASN A 307 10.42 -2.50 8.27
CA ASN A 307 11.26 -3.69 8.16
C ASN A 307 10.93 -4.77 9.19
N ASN A 308 10.71 -4.36 10.44
CA ASN A 308 10.49 -5.30 11.55
C ASN A 308 9.02 -5.74 11.66
N ILE A 309 8.08 -4.94 11.14
CA ILE A 309 6.65 -5.28 11.12
C ILE A 309 6.35 -6.26 9.99
N MET A 310 6.86 -6.01 8.79
CA MET A 310 6.53 -6.81 7.62
C MET A 310 6.88 -8.29 7.77
N GLN A 311 7.91 -8.59 8.54
CA GLN A 311 8.38 -9.94 8.85
C GLN A 311 8.03 -10.40 10.27
N PHE A 312 7.32 -9.57 11.04
CA PHE A 312 6.97 -9.81 12.45
C PHE A 312 8.17 -10.30 13.27
N LEU A 313 9.24 -9.49 13.25
CA LEU A 313 10.49 -9.81 13.93
C LEU A 313 10.25 -10.00 15.43
N LYS A 314 10.66 -11.14 15.95
CA LYS A 314 10.56 -11.49 17.39
C LYS A 314 11.96 -11.62 17.98
N PRO A 315 12.16 -11.20 19.25
CA PRO A 315 13.45 -11.38 19.94
C PRO A 315 13.91 -12.82 19.91
N GLY A 316 15.21 -13.05 19.70
CA GLY A 316 15.81 -14.38 19.69
C GLY A 316 15.54 -15.21 18.44
N THR A 317 14.82 -14.69 17.45
CA THR A 317 14.65 -15.34 16.16
C THR A 317 15.90 -15.08 15.32
N PRO A 318 16.59 -16.12 14.82
CA PRO A 318 17.80 -15.91 14.02
C PRO A 318 17.46 -15.20 12.69
N GLY A 319 18.25 -14.17 12.37
CA GLY A 319 18.43 -13.66 11.01
C GLY A 319 17.17 -13.28 10.23
N GLY A 320 16.42 -12.29 10.71
CA GLY A 320 15.42 -11.65 9.88
C GLY A 320 16.07 -10.79 8.80
N TYR A 321 15.36 -10.56 7.71
CA TYR A 321 15.80 -9.74 6.61
C TYR A 321 16.07 -8.30 7.08
N GLY A 322 17.26 -7.76 6.79
CA GLY A 322 17.64 -6.42 7.23
C GLY A 322 17.66 -6.20 8.75
N ALA A 323 17.75 -7.27 9.53
CA ALA A 323 17.67 -7.22 11.00
C ALA A 323 19.01 -6.99 11.70
N ASP A 324 20.07 -6.71 10.98
CA ASP A 324 21.48 -6.62 11.42
C ASP A 324 21.66 -5.85 12.73
N GLY A 325 21.66 -6.58 13.85
CA GLY A 325 21.91 -6.04 15.18
C GLY A 325 20.81 -5.14 15.77
N ILE A 326 19.66 -5.00 15.11
CA ILE A 326 18.51 -4.24 15.61
C ILE A 326 17.42 -5.23 16.01
N GLU A 327 17.37 -5.54 17.28
CA GLU A 327 16.43 -6.51 17.84
C GLU A 327 15.10 -5.90 18.29
N LYS A 328 14.65 -4.79 17.68
CA LYS A 328 13.34 -4.22 17.98
C LYS A 328 12.24 -5.15 17.51
N PRO A 329 11.43 -5.73 18.41
CA PRO A 329 10.33 -6.59 18.00
C PRO A 329 9.24 -5.80 17.26
N TRP A 330 8.44 -6.49 16.46
CA TRP A 330 7.42 -5.90 15.61
C TRP A 330 6.42 -5.02 16.38
N TYR A 331 6.01 -5.42 17.59
CA TYR A 331 5.04 -4.65 18.39
C TYR A 331 5.64 -3.35 18.94
N LYS A 332 6.95 -3.27 19.14
CA LYS A 332 7.64 -2.00 19.48
C LYS A 332 7.85 -1.14 18.24
N ALA A 333 8.13 -1.76 17.09
CA ALA A 333 8.26 -1.05 15.82
C ALA A 333 6.95 -0.30 15.43
N MET A 334 5.80 -0.79 15.87
CA MET A 334 4.51 -0.09 15.68
C MET A 334 4.41 1.23 16.44
N GLN A 335 5.36 1.55 17.30
CA GLN A 335 5.47 2.86 17.98
C GLN A 335 6.35 3.84 17.20
N ASP A 336 7.01 3.41 16.14
CA ASP A 336 7.85 4.28 15.34
C ASP A 336 7.04 5.36 14.64
N PRO A 337 7.63 6.54 14.39
CA PRO A 337 6.86 7.71 13.96
C PRO A 337 6.21 7.54 12.60
N GLY A 338 6.89 6.91 11.63
CA GLY A 338 6.33 6.73 10.29
C GLY A 338 5.02 5.95 10.30
N PHE A 339 4.95 4.85 11.05
CA PHE A 339 3.74 4.06 11.22
C PHE A 339 2.55 4.92 11.71
N ASN A 340 2.80 5.82 12.63
CA ASN A 340 1.77 6.64 13.28
C ASN A 340 1.45 7.95 12.55
N GLN A 341 2.18 8.28 11.49
CA GLN A 341 2.03 9.55 10.77
C GLN A 341 1.34 9.42 9.41
N MET A 342 1.22 8.20 8.87
CA MET A 342 0.60 7.99 7.55
C MET A 342 -0.87 8.42 7.50
N LYS A 343 -1.59 8.32 8.61
CA LYS A 343 -3.00 8.75 8.71
C LYS A 343 -3.21 10.22 8.34
N TYR A 344 -2.23 11.08 8.55
CA TYR A 344 -2.37 12.50 8.24
C TYR A 344 -2.44 12.76 6.74
N LEU A 345 -1.78 11.95 5.92
CA LEU A 345 -1.94 11.99 4.47
C LEU A 345 -3.35 11.59 4.05
N LYS A 346 -3.85 10.46 4.54
CA LYS A 346 -5.22 10.00 4.25
C LYS A 346 -6.26 11.04 4.69
N ASN A 347 -6.15 11.55 5.90
CA ASN A 347 -7.10 12.51 6.44
C ASN A 347 -7.11 13.81 5.64
N LEU A 348 -5.93 14.30 5.22
CA LEU A 348 -5.82 15.46 4.36
C LEU A 348 -6.56 15.25 3.04
N MET A 349 -6.31 14.13 2.37
CA MET A 349 -6.92 13.86 1.06
C MET A 349 -8.44 13.69 1.15
N LEU A 350 -8.94 13.11 2.22
CA LEU A 350 -10.39 12.92 2.43
C LEU A 350 -11.12 14.20 2.91
N THR A 351 -10.39 15.24 3.27
CA THR A 351 -10.99 16.51 3.75
C THR A 351 -11.65 17.31 2.61
N PHE A 352 -11.12 17.21 1.40
CA PHE A 352 -11.56 18.01 0.25
C PHE A 352 -12.42 17.18 -0.71
N PRO A 353 -13.18 17.82 -1.64
CA PRO A 353 -13.87 17.11 -2.70
C PRO A 353 -12.93 16.15 -3.44
N TYR A 354 -13.22 14.86 -3.34
CA TYR A 354 -12.21 13.82 -3.58
C TYR A 354 -12.00 13.51 -5.05
N PHE A 355 -13.11 13.31 -5.81
CA PHE A 355 -13.01 12.75 -7.16
C PHE A 355 -12.66 13.78 -8.23
N GLU A 356 -12.79 15.07 -7.92
CA GLU A 356 -12.40 16.15 -8.83
C GLU A 356 -10.89 16.43 -8.82
N ARG A 357 -10.17 15.86 -7.88
CA ARG A 357 -8.73 16.09 -7.69
C ARG A 357 -7.92 15.56 -8.87
N VAL A 358 -7.03 16.38 -9.39
CA VAL A 358 -6.08 16.03 -10.43
C VAL A 358 -4.66 16.46 -10.05
N PRO A 359 -3.62 15.69 -10.41
CA PRO A 359 -2.26 16.18 -10.30
C PRO A 359 -2.06 17.34 -11.28
N ASP A 360 -1.40 18.41 -10.83
CA ASP A 360 -1.16 19.57 -11.67
C ASP A 360 0.14 20.27 -11.27
N GLN A 361 1.23 19.92 -11.94
CA GLN A 361 2.54 20.49 -11.63
C GLN A 361 2.70 21.94 -12.17
N SER A 362 1.78 22.42 -13.00
CA SER A 362 1.75 23.82 -13.42
C SER A 362 1.40 24.81 -12.29
N VAL A 363 0.90 24.29 -11.17
CA VAL A 363 0.69 25.05 -9.92
C VAL A 363 2.03 25.59 -9.39
N ILE A 364 3.12 24.86 -9.60
CA ILE A 364 4.46 25.27 -9.16
C ILE A 364 5.04 26.17 -10.24
N ALA A 365 5.14 27.46 -9.94
CA ALA A 365 5.65 28.46 -10.89
C ALA A 365 7.18 28.43 -10.95
N GLY A 366 7.71 28.72 -12.14
CA GLY A 366 9.15 28.71 -12.38
C GLY A 366 9.70 27.29 -12.56
N THR A 367 11.00 27.14 -12.33
CA THR A 367 11.67 25.85 -12.43
C THR A 367 11.49 25.05 -11.15
N ASN A 368 10.86 23.88 -11.26
CA ASN A 368 10.77 22.94 -10.15
C ASN A 368 12.15 22.26 -9.94
N GLY A 369 12.47 21.91 -8.70
CA GLY A 369 13.65 21.14 -8.37
C GLY A 369 13.55 19.66 -8.79
N ASN A 370 14.63 18.96 -8.59
CA ASN A 370 14.69 17.50 -8.76
C ASN A 370 15.07 16.84 -7.43
N ARG A 371 14.93 15.52 -7.36
CA ARG A 371 15.22 14.73 -6.16
C ARG A 371 14.54 15.35 -4.93
N TYR A 372 15.27 15.58 -3.84
CA TYR A 372 14.69 16.10 -2.59
C TYR A 372 14.17 17.54 -2.69
N ASP A 373 14.57 18.28 -3.72
CA ASP A 373 14.11 19.66 -3.97
C ASP A 373 12.83 19.71 -4.82
N ARG A 374 12.33 18.58 -5.28
CA ARG A 374 11.11 18.55 -6.08
C ARG A 374 9.88 18.76 -5.21
N ALA A 375 9.10 19.78 -5.55
CA ALA A 375 7.75 19.97 -5.05
C ALA A 375 6.74 19.28 -5.98
N ILE A 376 5.64 18.77 -5.41
CA ILE A 376 4.59 18.11 -6.17
C ILE A 376 3.24 18.69 -5.75
N ALA A 377 2.39 18.98 -6.74
CA ALA A 377 1.10 19.62 -6.54
C ALA A 377 -0.06 18.79 -7.07
N THR A 378 -1.17 18.89 -6.37
CA THR A 378 -2.48 18.35 -6.77
C THR A 378 -3.55 19.37 -6.43
N ARG A 379 -4.69 19.37 -7.15
CA ARG A 379 -5.74 20.35 -6.93
C ARG A 379 -7.13 19.84 -7.32
N GLY A 380 -8.14 20.40 -6.70
CA GLY A 380 -9.51 20.39 -7.18
C GLY A 380 -9.86 21.72 -7.86
N LYS A 381 -11.14 22.05 -7.89
CA LYS A 381 -11.63 23.31 -8.49
C LYS A 381 -11.31 24.53 -7.62
N ASP A 382 -11.41 24.38 -6.30
CA ASP A 382 -11.33 25.48 -5.33
C ASP A 382 -10.31 25.20 -4.19
N TYR A 383 -9.47 24.22 -4.35
CA TYR A 383 -8.37 23.92 -3.43
C TYR A 383 -7.15 23.40 -4.19
N LEU A 384 -5.97 23.64 -3.62
CA LEU A 384 -4.73 23.02 -4.08
C LEU A 384 -3.85 22.64 -2.90
N LEU A 385 -3.04 21.63 -3.11
CA LEU A 385 -2.11 21.08 -2.14
C LEU A 385 -0.74 20.97 -2.80
N VAL A 386 0.30 21.45 -2.11
CA VAL A 386 1.68 21.34 -2.57
C VAL A 386 2.52 20.69 -1.48
N TYR A 387 3.22 19.61 -1.81
CA TYR A 387 4.19 19.00 -0.91
C TYR A 387 5.60 19.48 -1.26
N ASN A 388 6.29 19.99 -0.25
CA ASN A 388 7.66 20.47 -0.34
C ASN A 388 8.50 19.78 0.75
N TYR A 389 9.25 18.77 0.33
CA TYR A 389 10.07 17.96 1.25
C TYR A 389 11.27 18.73 1.80
N SER A 390 11.97 19.48 0.96
CA SER A 390 13.21 20.16 1.34
C SER A 390 13.00 21.41 2.19
N GLY A 391 11.79 22.00 2.14
CA GLY A 391 11.51 23.28 2.77
C GLY A 391 12.08 24.50 2.00
N ASN A 392 12.58 24.30 0.81
CA ASN A 392 13.07 25.40 -0.04
C ASN A 392 11.92 26.37 -0.39
N PRO A 393 12.22 27.67 -0.57
CA PRO A 393 11.24 28.62 -1.08
C PRO A 393 10.62 28.13 -2.40
N MET A 394 9.32 28.37 -2.56
CA MET A 394 8.61 28.00 -3.79
C MET A 394 7.63 29.10 -4.16
N SER A 395 7.30 29.21 -5.43
CA SER A 395 6.26 30.08 -5.95
C SER A 395 5.08 29.23 -6.43
N VAL A 396 3.88 29.58 -5.99
CA VAL A 396 2.65 28.85 -6.28
C VAL A 396 1.72 29.72 -7.10
N ASP A 397 1.22 29.18 -8.20
CA ASP A 397 0.23 29.85 -9.04
C ASP A 397 -1.19 29.65 -8.45
N LEU A 398 -1.63 30.63 -7.67
CA LEU A 398 -2.95 30.61 -7.03
C LEU A 398 -4.10 30.82 -8.01
N THR A 399 -3.82 31.19 -9.27
CA THR A 399 -4.86 31.31 -10.30
C THR A 399 -5.40 29.98 -10.79
N LYS A 400 -4.76 28.87 -10.43
CA LYS A 400 -5.16 27.53 -10.85
C LYS A 400 -6.45 27.03 -10.18
N ILE A 401 -6.89 27.70 -9.14
CA ILE A 401 -8.15 27.39 -8.44
C ILE A 401 -9.05 28.63 -8.41
N SER A 402 -10.36 28.41 -8.20
CA SER A 402 -11.38 29.46 -8.19
C SER A 402 -11.28 30.38 -6.98
N GLY A 403 -11.89 31.56 -7.09
CA GLY A 403 -11.95 32.56 -6.03
C GLY A 403 -10.92 33.67 -6.18
N ALA A 404 -11.33 34.92 -5.89
CA ALA A 404 -10.47 36.09 -5.99
C ALA A 404 -9.44 36.17 -4.87
N LYS A 405 -9.74 35.58 -3.72
CA LYS A 405 -8.88 35.49 -2.54
C LYS A 405 -8.66 34.04 -2.17
N LYS A 406 -7.45 33.72 -1.73
CA LYS A 406 -7.05 32.37 -1.30
C LYS A 406 -6.56 32.42 0.14
N LYS A 407 -7.13 31.57 0.99
CA LYS A 407 -6.62 31.33 2.34
C LYS A 407 -5.57 30.25 2.26
N VAL A 408 -4.41 30.47 2.90
CA VAL A 408 -3.25 29.59 2.80
C VAL A 408 -2.80 29.16 4.19
N TRP A 409 -2.47 27.89 4.31
CA TRP A 409 -1.97 27.28 5.56
C TRP A 409 -0.74 26.42 5.27
N TRP A 410 0.11 26.32 6.28
CA TRP A 410 1.04 25.20 6.38
C TRP A 410 0.32 24.02 7.03
N TYR A 411 0.50 22.84 6.46
CA TYR A 411 0.01 21.58 7.03
C TYR A 411 1.21 20.74 7.44
N SER A 412 1.27 20.32 8.73
CA SER A 412 2.34 19.45 9.22
C SER A 412 2.04 17.99 8.93
N PRO A 413 2.85 17.28 8.14
CA PRO A 413 2.67 15.85 7.90
C PRO A 413 3.03 14.99 9.11
N LYS A 414 3.61 15.57 10.16
CA LYS A 414 3.99 14.87 11.40
C LYS A 414 2.83 14.72 12.38
N ASP A 415 1.93 15.70 12.44
CA ASP A 415 0.86 15.75 13.43
C ASP A 415 -0.48 16.25 12.90
N GLY A 416 -0.55 16.61 11.62
CA GLY A 416 -1.76 17.10 10.98
C GLY A 416 -2.17 18.52 11.39
N LYS A 417 -1.30 19.27 12.04
CA LYS A 417 -1.61 20.63 12.47
C LYS A 417 -1.57 21.60 11.31
N LEU A 418 -2.53 22.55 11.33
CA LEU A 418 -2.62 23.67 10.40
C LEU A 418 -2.07 24.92 11.05
N SER A 419 -1.24 25.66 10.30
CA SER A 419 -0.75 26.98 10.68
C SER A 419 -1.17 27.98 9.61
N PHE A 420 -2.04 28.91 9.96
CA PHE A 420 -2.56 29.91 9.02
C PHE A 420 -1.46 30.90 8.62
N ILE A 421 -1.27 31.06 7.32
CA ILE A 421 -0.27 32.01 6.77
C ILE A 421 -0.91 33.35 6.46
N GLY A 422 -2.08 33.35 5.84
CA GLY A 422 -2.76 34.56 5.45
C GLY A 422 -3.76 34.36 4.30
N GLU A 423 -4.31 35.48 3.86
CA GLU A 423 -5.19 35.56 2.69
C GLU A 423 -4.46 36.29 1.58
N PHE A 424 -4.46 35.74 0.38
CA PHE A 424 -3.69 36.21 -0.76
C PHE A 424 -4.57 36.46 -1.97
N ASP A 425 -4.17 37.40 -2.81
CA ASP A 425 -4.78 37.59 -4.11
C ASP A 425 -4.52 36.40 -5.04
N SER A 426 -5.38 36.24 -6.05
CA SER A 426 -5.26 35.20 -7.06
C SER A 426 -4.13 35.53 -8.05
N LYS A 427 -2.91 35.18 -7.70
CA LYS A 427 -1.71 35.41 -8.51
C LYS A 427 -0.60 34.44 -8.13
N ILE A 428 0.48 34.41 -8.91
CA ILE A 428 1.68 33.67 -8.53
C ILE A 428 2.27 34.30 -7.27
N THR A 429 2.42 33.52 -6.22
CA THR A 429 2.80 34.00 -4.88
C THR A 429 3.96 33.17 -4.32
N PRO A 430 5.01 33.81 -3.80
CA PRO A 430 6.11 33.09 -3.17
C PRO A 430 5.75 32.70 -1.74
N PHE A 431 6.21 31.51 -1.32
CA PHE A 431 6.08 31.02 0.05
C PHE A 431 7.42 30.50 0.55
N THR A 432 7.72 30.85 1.80
CA THR A 432 8.91 30.40 2.51
C THR A 432 8.50 29.87 3.88
N TYR A 433 8.97 28.68 4.24
CA TYR A 433 8.71 28.10 5.55
C TYR A 433 9.85 28.48 6.50
N ASP A 434 9.50 29.08 7.63
CA ASP A 434 10.45 29.60 8.62
C ASP A 434 10.47 28.77 9.93
N GLY A 435 9.84 27.59 9.93
CA GLY A 435 9.70 26.72 11.11
C GLY A 435 10.81 25.70 11.33
#